data_4f6a09de22278eabc0cb391f4d0afc3d
#
_entry.id   4f6a09de22278eabc0cb391f4d0afc3d
#
_cell.length_a   1.000
_cell.length_b   1.000
_cell.length_c   1.000
_cell.angle_alpha   90.00
_cell.angle_beta   90.00
_cell.angle_gamma   90.00
#
_symmetry.space_group_name_H-M   'P 1'
#
loop_
_entity.id
_entity.type
_entity.pdbx_description
1 polymer ?
#
loop_
_entity_poly.entity_id
_entity_poly.type
_entity_poly.pdbx_seq_one_letter_code
_entity_poly.pdbx_strand_id
1 'polypeptide(L)'
;MIYFPNKFFKKKLTANEMFAKLGFTIDQDNPRFGTHYSRYNARYGYLHKVSIIYKHPFGVKEPYVLVQSYQYDNNAMVGLTDAEMEACMAKIKEMKDFAIKNPDIVKGFEKTKIV
;
A
#
# COMPACT_ATOMS: atom_id res chain seq x y z
N MET A 1 -21.01 29.85 -12.18
CA MET A 1 -20.62 29.41 -11.85
C MET A 1 -19.93 28.74 -11.86
N ILE A 2 -19.87 28.44 -11.81
CA ILE A 2 -19.16 27.94 -11.81
C ILE A 2 -18.73 26.90 -11.32
N TYR A 3 -18.85 26.42 -11.45
CA TYR A 3 -18.49 25.47 -10.98
C TYR A 3 -17.55 24.74 -10.92
N PHE A 4 -17.56 24.59 -10.66
CA PHE A 4 -16.31 23.96 -10.41
C PHE A 4 -16.35 22.92 -9.32
N PRO A 5 -17.40 22.29 -9.05
CA PRO A 5 -17.55 21.37 -7.91
C PRO A 5 -16.53 20.27 -7.94
N ASN A 6 -16.26 19.69 -9.11
CA ASN A 6 -15.31 18.60 -9.19
C ASN A 6 -13.89 19.01 -8.87
N LYS A 7 -13.57 20.22 -9.20
CA LYS A 7 -12.21 20.70 -8.98
C LYS A 7 -11.93 21.04 -7.52
N PHE A 8 -12.92 21.64 -6.86
CA PHE A 8 -12.74 22.10 -5.49
C PHE A 8 -13.14 21.09 -4.45
N PHE A 9 -14.04 20.18 -4.81
CA PHE A 9 -14.57 19.23 -3.86
C PHE A 9 -14.23 17.80 -4.20
N LYS A 10 -13.24 17.63 -5.08
CA LYS A 10 -12.84 16.30 -5.48
C LYS A 10 -12.29 15.56 -4.28
N LYS A 11 -12.88 14.41 -4.02
CA LYS A 11 -12.45 13.56 -2.93
C LYS A 11 -11.09 12.97 -3.23
N LYS A 12 -10.22 13.01 -2.24
CA LYS A 12 -8.92 12.35 -2.37
C LYS A 12 -9.13 10.85 -2.38
N LEU A 13 -8.48 10.17 -3.30
CA LEU A 13 -8.59 8.72 -3.41
C LEU A 13 -7.86 8.05 -2.27
N THR A 14 -8.44 6.96 -1.77
CA THR A 14 -7.73 6.08 -0.85
C THR A 14 -6.70 5.27 -1.65
N ALA A 15 -5.74 4.68 -0.94
CA ALA A 15 -4.75 3.84 -1.60
C ALA A 15 -5.41 2.67 -2.32
N ASN A 16 -6.41 2.04 -1.69
CA ASN A 16 -7.13 0.94 -2.33
C ASN A 16 -7.81 1.38 -3.63
N GLU A 17 -8.38 2.57 -3.63
CA GLU A 17 -8.99 3.12 -4.85
C GLU A 17 -7.95 3.40 -5.92
N MET A 18 -6.78 3.87 -5.52
CA MET A 18 -5.70 4.12 -6.47
C MET A 18 -5.25 2.81 -7.12
N PHE A 19 -5.07 1.75 -6.32
CA PHE A 19 -4.72 0.45 -6.86
C PHE A 19 -5.81 -0.10 -7.78
N ALA A 20 -7.07 0.09 -7.40
CA ALA A 20 -8.18 -0.37 -8.24
C ALA A 20 -8.18 0.32 -9.59
N LYS A 21 -7.88 1.62 -9.63
CA LYS A 21 -7.78 2.34 -10.91
C LYS A 21 -6.66 1.81 -11.78
N LEU A 22 -5.62 1.24 -11.18
CA LEU A 22 -4.51 0.66 -11.92
C LEU A 22 -4.78 -0.80 -12.32
N GLY A 23 -5.96 -1.31 -12.02
CA GLY A 23 -6.36 -2.66 -12.40
C GLY A 23 -6.02 -3.74 -11.40
N PHE A 24 -5.57 -3.37 -10.21
CA PHE A 24 -5.30 -4.34 -9.15
C PHE A 24 -6.56 -4.69 -8.40
N THR A 25 -6.62 -5.92 -7.92
CA THR A 25 -7.63 -6.35 -6.97
C THR A 25 -6.98 -6.48 -5.60
N ILE A 26 -7.80 -6.37 -4.55
CA ILE A 26 -7.32 -6.56 -3.20
C ILE A 26 -7.50 -8.03 -2.86
N ASP A 27 -6.40 -8.73 -2.62
CA ASP A 27 -6.44 -10.12 -2.23
C ASP A 27 -6.67 -10.28 -0.73
N GLN A 28 -6.07 -9.38 0.04
CA GLN A 28 -6.17 -9.42 1.49
C GLN A 28 -5.87 -8.03 2.03
N ASP A 29 -6.67 -7.61 2.98
CA ASP A 29 -6.49 -6.30 3.63
C ASP A 29 -6.66 -6.52 5.12
N ASN A 30 -5.53 -6.75 5.80
CA ASN A 30 -5.52 -7.08 7.21
C ASN A 30 -4.90 -5.93 7.99
N PRO A 31 -5.66 -5.26 8.86
CA PRO A 31 -5.14 -4.08 9.57
C PRO A 31 -3.95 -4.38 10.48
N ARG A 32 -3.78 -5.64 10.88
CA ARG A 32 -2.65 -6.03 11.73
C ARG A 32 -1.39 -6.32 10.94
N PHE A 33 -1.53 -6.86 9.73
CA PHE A 33 -0.38 -7.34 8.98
C PHE A 33 -0.08 -6.57 7.71
N GLY A 34 -1.11 -6.09 7.03
CA GLY A 34 -0.92 -5.33 5.80
C GLY A 34 -1.86 -5.75 4.71
N THR A 35 -1.56 -5.32 3.50
CA THR A 35 -2.46 -5.47 2.36
C THR A 35 -1.73 -6.09 1.19
N HIS A 36 -2.42 -6.99 0.48
CA HIS A 36 -1.89 -7.66 -0.69
C HIS A 36 -2.79 -7.37 -1.88
N TYR A 37 -2.17 -6.98 -2.99
CA TYR A 37 -2.87 -6.69 -4.24
C TYR A 37 -2.33 -7.58 -5.34
N SER A 38 -3.15 -7.83 -6.37
CA SER A 38 -2.68 -8.56 -7.53
C SER A 38 -3.31 -8.04 -8.79
N ARG A 39 -2.59 -8.20 -9.90
CA ARG A 39 -3.07 -7.84 -11.23
C ARG A 39 -2.40 -8.78 -12.24
N TYR A 40 -3.23 -9.42 -13.09
CA TYR A 40 -2.67 -10.27 -14.11
C TYR A 40 -2.08 -9.42 -15.25
N ASN A 41 -0.82 -9.70 -15.57
CA ASN A 41 -0.16 -9.04 -16.70
C ASN A 41 -0.33 -9.94 -17.93
N ALA A 42 -1.32 -9.60 -18.73
CA ALA A 42 -1.65 -10.42 -19.91
C ALA A 42 -0.55 -10.38 -20.96
N ARG A 43 0.19 -9.28 -21.04
CA ARG A 43 1.24 -9.13 -22.05
C ARG A 43 2.37 -10.12 -21.83
N TYR A 44 2.75 -10.34 -20.58
CA TYR A 44 3.87 -11.23 -20.26
C TYR A 44 3.43 -12.50 -19.54
N GLY A 45 2.15 -12.65 -19.26
CA GLY A 45 1.58 -13.90 -18.77
C GLY A 45 1.92 -14.24 -17.34
N TYR A 46 1.96 -13.27 -16.45
CA TYR A 46 2.21 -13.55 -15.04
C TYR A 46 1.27 -12.76 -14.14
N LEU A 47 1.08 -13.24 -12.92
CA LEU A 47 0.31 -12.53 -11.90
C LEU A 47 1.26 -11.64 -11.11
N HIS A 48 1.03 -10.34 -11.19
CA HIS A 48 1.82 -9.34 -10.48
C HIS A 48 1.24 -9.14 -9.08
N LYS A 49 2.04 -9.41 -8.07
CA LYS A 49 1.65 -9.23 -6.68
C LYS A 49 2.36 -8.02 -6.08
N VAL A 50 1.62 -7.23 -5.33
CA VAL A 50 2.19 -6.14 -4.55
C VAL A 50 1.74 -6.34 -3.11
N SER A 51 2.71 -6.50 -2.21
CA SER A 51 2.45 -6.70 -0.79
C SER A 51 3.01 -5.54 -0.02
N ILE A 52 2.18 -4.92 0.82
CA ILE A 52 2.58 -3.79 1.64
C ILE A 52 2.28 -4.18 3.08
N ILE A 53 3.33 -4.50 3.85
CA ILE A 53 3.17 -5.16 5.12
C ILE A 53 3.99 -4.48 6.21
N TYR A 54 3.50 -4.59 7.44
CA TYR A 54 4.25 -4.13 8.60
C TYR A 54 5.36 -5.12 8.91
N LYS A 55 6.54 -4.59 9.26
CA LYS A 55 7.67 -5.41 9.66
C LYS A 55 8.32 -4.85 10.90
N HIS A 56 8.62 -5.73 11.83
CA HIS A 56 9.41 -5.39 13.00
C HIS A 56 10.30 -6.58 13.32
N PRO A 57 11.31 -6.84 12.46
CA PRO A 57 12.15 -8.02 12.64
C PRO A 57 12.97 -7.91 13.93
N PHE A 58 13.33 -9.10 14.44
CA PHE A 58 14.18 -9.18 15.62
C PHE A 58 15.50 -8.43 15.37
N GLY A 59 15.90 -7.60 16.32
CA GLY A 59 17.14 -6.85 16.21
C GLY A 59 17.00 -5.52 15.48
N VAL A 60 15.85 -5.24 14.90
CA VAL A 60 15.60 -3.94 14.28
C VAL A 60 15.00 -3.02 15.31
N LYS A 61 15.60 -1.85 15.46
CA LYS A 61 15.20 -0.92 16.51
C LYS A 61 13.80 -0.39 16.31
N GLU A 62 13.45 -0.05 15.07
CA GLU A 62 12.15 0.55 14.78
C GLU A 62 11.43 -0.24 13.71
N PRO A 63 10.11 -0.35 13.83
CA PRO A 63 9.34 -1.04 12.82
C PRO A 63 9.26 -0.21 11.53
N TYR A 64 8.96 -0.87 10.44
CA TYR A 64 8.81 -0.21 9.16
C TYR A 64 7.74 -0.90 8.32
N VAL A 65 7.35 -0.26 7.22
CA VAL A 65 6.42 -0.83 6.25
C VAL A 65 7.24 -1.26 5.04
N LEU A 66 7.08 -2.51 4.65
CA LEU A 66 7.83 -3.08 3.53
C LEU A 66 6.92 -3.22 2.32
N VAL A 67 7.44 -2.81 1.16
CA VAL A 67 6.75 -3.00 -0.12
C VAL A 67 7.49 -4.06 -0.91
N GLN A 68 6.76 -5.08 -1.36
CA GLN A 68 7.29 -6.11 -2.24
C GLN A 68 6.48 -6.15 -3.50
N SER A 69 7.15 -6.20 -4.65
CA SER A 69 6.51 -6.30 -5.95
C SER A 69 7.16 -7.45 -6.70
N TYR A 70 6.37 -8.47 -7.05
CA TYR A 70 6.94 -9.72 -7.54
C TYR A 70 5.95 -10.49 -8.40
N GLN A 71 6.48 -11.46 -9.15
CA GLN A 71 5.67 -12.41 -9.89
C GLN A 71 5.26 -13.53 -8.93
N TYR A 72 4.00 -13.90 -8.97
CA TYR A 72 3.47 -14.90 -8.05
C TYR A 72 4.20 -16.25 -8.15
N ASP A 73 4.45 -16.69 -9.38
CA ASP A 73 4.94 -18.06 -9.59
C ASP A 73 6.37 -18.29 -9.12
N ASN A 74 7.25 -17.33 -9.37
CA ASN A 74 8.69 -17.54 -9.15
C ASN A 74 9.33 -16.50 -8.26
N ASN A 75 8.52 -15.58 -7.70
CA ASN A 75 8.99 -14.51 -6.83
C ASN A 75 10.01 -13.57 -7.49
N ALA A 76 10.04 -13.57 -8.83
CA ALA A 76 10.92 -12.63 -9.53
C ALA A 76 10.43 -11.20 -9.28
N MET A 77 11.39 -10.31 -9.06
CA MET A 77 11.06 -8.92 -8.79
C MET A 77 10.39 -8.27 -10.00
N VAL A 78 9.38 -7.45 -9.74
CA VAL A 78 8.69 -6.67 -10.77
C VAL A 78 8.83 -5.21 -10.42
N GLY A 79 9.29 -4.41 -11.38
CA GLY A 79 9.41 -2.98 -11.17
C GLY A 79 8.04 -2.33 -11.02
N LEU A 80 8.01 -1.22 -10.31
CA LEU A 80 6.79 -0.44 -10.13
C LEU A 80 6.86 0.81 -11.00
N THR A 81 5.75 1.12 -11.65
CA THR A 81 5.63 2.39 -12.37
C THR A 81 5.48 3.53 -11.35
N ASP A 82 5.60 4.76 -11.84
CA ASP A 82 5.42 5.92 -10.98
C ASP A 82 4.03 5.96 -10.37
N ALA A 83 3.00 5.62 -11.14
CA ALA A 83 1.63 5.59 -10.62
C ALA A 83 1.46 4.50 -9.56
N GLU A 84 2.10 3.33 -9.78
CA GLU A 84 2.07 2.25 -8.80
C GLU A 84 2.82 2.64 -7.54
N MET A 85 3.93 3.34 -7.67
CA MET A 85 4.66 3.82 -6.50
C MET A 85 3.85 4.83 -5.71
N GLU A 86 3.11 5.72 -6.39
CA GLU A 86 2.24 6.66 -5.71
C GLU A 86 1.18 5.93 -4.88
N ALA A 87 0.58 4.89 -5.45
CA ALA A 87 -0.40 4.09 -4.72
C ALA A 87 0.23 3.42 -3.51
N CYS A 88 1.46 2.89 -3.66
CA CYS A 88 2.18 2.29 -2.55
C CYS A 88 2.46 3.32 -1.45
N MET A 89 2.90 4.52 -1.82
CA MET A 89 3.19 5.56 -0.84
C MET A 89 1.93 5.97 -0.08
N ALA A 90 0.81 6.06 -0.78
CA ALA A 90 -0.47 6.37 -0.13
C ALA A 90 -0.83 5.28 0.87
N LYS A 91 -0.62 4.01 0.51
CA LYS A 91 -0.91 2.90 1.42
C LYS A 91 0.00 2.92 2.64
N ILE A 92 1.28 3.18 2.43
CA ILE A 92 2.23 3.28 3.53
C ILE A 92 1.78 4.35 4.53
N LYS A 93 1.36 5.50 4.02
CA LYS A 93 0.90 6.58 4.90
C LYS A 93 -0.33 6.17 5.68
N GLU A 94 -1.31 5.55 5.02
CA GLU A 94 -2.52 5.08 5.69
C GLU A 94 -2.17 4.08 6.78
N MET A 95 -1.26 3.14 6.48
CA MET A 95 -0.87 2.11 7.44
C MET A 95 -0.14 2.71 8.64
N LYS A 96 0.77 3.66 8.41
CA LYS A 96 1.47 4.30 9.52
C LYS A 96 0.52 5.12 10.39
N ASP A 97 -0.41 5.85 9.76
CA ASP A 97 -1.40 6.61 10.51
C ASP A 97 -2.27 5.67 11.36
N PHE A 98 -2.70 4.56 10.78
CA PHE A 98 -3.49 3.57 11.50
C PHE A 98 -2.71 2.98 12.68
N ALA A 99 -1.44 2.63 12.44
CA ALA A 99 -0.61 2.00 13.46
C ALA A 99 -0.38 2.95 14.65
N ILE A 100 -0.15 4.22 14.37
CA ILE A 100 0.07 5.21 15.43
C ILE A 100 -1.20 5.38 16.27
N LYS A 101 -2.36 5.35 15.65
CA LYS A 101 -3.63 5.51 16.35
C LYS A 101 -4.09 4.23 17.05
N ASN A 102 -3.54 3.09 16.68
CA ASN A 102 -3.98 1.79 17.20
C ASN A 102 -2.78 0.96 17.67
N PRO A 103 -2.05 1.44 18.69
CA PRO A 103 -0.83 0.74 19.14
C PRO A 103 -1.10 -0.62 19.75
N ASP A 104 -2.33 -0.90 20.15
CA ASP A 104 -2.70 -2.22 20.65
C ASP A 104 -2.87 -3.24 19.51
N ILE A 105 -3.03 -2.76 18.28
CA ILE A 105 -3.16 -3.63 17.11
C ILE A 105 -1.82 -3.76 16.38
N VAL A 106 -1.15 -2.64 16.15
CA VAL A 106 0.16 -2.62 15.47
C VAL A 106 1.13 -1.91 16.39
N LYS A 107 2.07 -2.69 16.96
CA LYS A 107 2.95 -2.18 17.98
C LYS A 107 4.22 -1.56 17.41
N GLY A 108 4.77 -0.61 18.14
CA GLY A 108 6.08 -0.04 17.84
C GLY A 108 6.06 1.26 17.06
N PHE A 109 4.94 1.58 16.43
CA PHE A 109 4.85 2.80 15.60
C PHE A 109 4.44 4.04 16.40
N GLU A 110 4.00 3.85 17.63
CA GLU A 110 3.51 4.99 18.42
C GLU A 110 4.59 6.02 18.69
N LYS A 111 5.85 5.62 18.62
CA LYS A 111 6.97 6.54 18.82
C LYS A 111 7.46 7.19 17.54
N THR A 112 6.92 6.77 16.42
CA THR A 112 7.33 7.30 15.13
C THR A 112 6.63 8.63 14.92
N LYS A 113 7.41 9.69 14.86
CA LYS A 113 6.86 11.02 14.62
C LYS A 113 6.88 11.29 13.13
N ILE A 114 5.71 11.50 12.58
CA ILE A 114 5.59 11.94 11.19
C ILE A 114 5.49 13.45 11.24
N VAL A 115 6.58 14.08 10.92
CA VAL A 115 6.63 15.53 11.03
C VAL A 115 6.55 16.15 9.65
#